data_b72ff74030161aea945aeca382e49f16
#
_entry.id   b72ff74030161aea945aeca382e49f16
#
_cell.length_a   1.000
_cell.length_b   1.000
_cell.length_c   1.000
_cell.angle_alpha   90.00
_cell.angle_beta   90.00
_cell.angle_gamma   90.00
#
_symmetry.space_group_name_H-M   'P 1'
#
loop_
_entity.id
_entity.type
_entity.pdbx_description
1 polymer ?
#
loop_
_entity_poly.entity_id
_entity_poly.type
_entity_poly.pdbx_seq_one_letter_code
_entity_poly.pdbx_strand_id
1 'polypeptide(L)'
;DGVADNEDAFPLEGTESVDTDSDGIGNNADQDDDGDGVVDILDAFPLDPSETMDTDLDGIGNNADTDDDNDGVLDSVDFYPLDASKTNEQLLDIDGNNEVDALTDGLLFLRYVFGLRGSALIAGVVAQDATRASAEDIETYLGALIPTL
;
A
#
# COMPACT_ATOMS: atom_id res chain seq x y z
N ASP A 1 19.76 -24.07 28.01
CA ASP A 1 18.94 -23.93 26.83
C ASP A 1 18.82 -25.22 26.03
N GLY A 2 19.88 -25.99 25.87
CA GLY A 2 19.87 -27.28 25.16
C GLY A 2 20.45 -27.20 23.72
N VAL A 3 21.02 -26.07 23.37
CA VAL A 3 21.76 -25.84 22.12
C VAL A 3 23.23 -26.22 22.34
N ALA A 4 23.89 -26.80 21.35
CA ALA A 4 25.28 -27.17 21.47
C ALA A 4 26.18 -25.93 21.32
N ASP A 5 27.25 -25.81 22.14
CA ASP A 5 28.13 -24.63 22.19
C ASP A 5 28.64 -24.12 20.82
N ASN A 6 28.71 -24.97 19.82
CA ASN A 6 29.15 -24.63 18.47
C ASN A 6 28.04 -24.07 17.56
N GLU A 7 26.78 -24.13 18.03
CA GLU A 7 25.59 -23.63 17.35
C GLU A 7 24.89 -22.54 18.16
N ASP A 8 25.43 -22.25 19.36
CA ASP A 8 24.92 -21.31 20.34
C ASP A 8 25.69 -19.97 20.23
N ALA A 9 25.01 -18.88 20.00
CA ALA A 9 25.61 -17.55 19.99
C ALA A 9 26.10 -17.14 21.40
N PHE A 10 25.47 -17.70 22.47
CA PHE A 10 25.75 -17.38 23.87
C PHE A 10 25.99 -18.62 24.73
N PRO A 11 27.07 -19.42 24.50
CA PRO A 11 27.26 -20.73 25.14
C PRO A 11 27.40 -20.71 26.66
N LEU A 12 27.49 -19.55 27.29
CA LEU A 12 27.59 -19.37 28.74
C LEU A 12 26.30 -18.79 29.36
N GLU A 13 25.29 -18.52 28.55
CA GLU A 13 24.03 -17.89 28.97
C GLU A 13 22.85 -18.79 28.63
N GLY A 14 22.36 -19.57 29.59
CA GLY A 14 21.32 -20.56 29.36
C GLY A 14 19.90 -20.01 29.05
N THR A 15 19.77 -18.71 28.82
CA THR A 15 18.52 -18.03 28.43
C THR A 15 18.58 -17.46 27.03
N GLU A 16 19.77 -17.42 26.45
CA GLU A 16 19.98 -16.91 25.09
C GLU A 16 20.69 -17.99 24.26
N SER A 17 20.39 -18.04 22.97
CA SER A 17 21.06 -18.99 22.06
C SER A 17 21.15 -18.46 20.63
N VAL A 18 20.36 -17.45 20.28
CA VAL A 18 20.25 -16.83 18.95
C VAL A 18 20.58 -15.35 19.06
N ASP A 19 21.31 -14.84 18.10
CA ASP A 19 21.67 -13.42 17.89
C ASP A 19 21.56 -13.21 16.37
N THR A 20 20.38 -12.72 15.95
CA THR A 20 20.02 -12.71 14.52
C THR A 20 20.80 -11.62 13.76
N ASP A 21 20.94 -10.43 14.35
CA ASP A 21 21.65 -9.31 13.73
C ASP A 21 23.15 -9.24 14.10
N SER A 22 23.56 -10.08 15.05
CA SER A 22 24.96 -10.18 15.52
C SER A 22 25.47 -8.91 16.23
N ASP A 23 24.61 -8.21 16.96
CA ASP A 23 24.97 -7.02 17.73
C ASP A 23 25.51 -7.36 19.14
N GLY A 24 25.34 -8.62 19.59
CA GLY A 24 25.79 -9.15 20.88
C GLY A 24 24.72 -9.13 21.96
N ILE A 25 23.48 -8.80 21.62
CA ILE A 25 22.28 -8.99 22.45
C ILE A 25 21.53 -10.20 21.88
N GLY A 26 21.09 -11.13 22.73
CA GLY A 26 20.33 -12.29 22.24
C GLY A 26 18.88 -11.95 22.02
N ASN A 27 18.25 -12.66 21.07
CA ASN A 27 16.86 -12.39 20.63
C ASN A 27 15.82 -12.36 21.77
N ASN A 28 16.04 -13.05 22.91
CA ASN A 28 15.10 -12.95 24.04
C ASN A 28 15.24 -11.63 24.83
N ALA A 29 16.34 -10.93 24.71
CA ALA A 29 16.64 -9.68 25.42
C ALA A 29 16.61 -8.48 24.48
N ASP A 30 16.72 -8.72 23.18
CA ASP A 30 16.63 -7.69 22.15
C ASP A 30 15.20 -7.19 21.97
N GLN A 31 15.02 -6.11 21.28
CA GLN A 31 13.74 -5.52 20.91
C GLN A 31 13.63 -5.31 19.40
N ASP A 32 14.72 -5.62 18.67
CA ASP A 32 14.87 -5.43 17.23
C ASP A 32 15.81 -6.55 16.76
N ASP A 33 15.30 -7.80 16.77
CA ASP A 33 16.07 -9.04 16.64
C ASP A 33 16.92 -9.12 15.37
N ASP A 34 16.50 -8.47 14.29
CA ASP A 34 17.21 -8.51 13.00
C ASP A 34 17.97 -7.22 12.66
N GLY A 35 17.80 -6.18 13.50
CA GLY A 35 18.56 -4.93 13.41
C GLY A 35 18.19 -4.03 12.23
N ASP A 36 16.97 -4.17 11.70
CA ASP A 36 16.51 -3.36 10.56
C ASP A 36 15.99 -1.97 10.97
N GLY A 37 15.76 -1.75 12.28
CA GLY A 37 15.31 -0.50 12.90
C GLY A 37 13.80 -0.48 13.21
N VAL A 38 13.08 -1.57 12.98
CA VAL A 38 11.70 -1.79 13.41
C VAL A 38 11.72 -2.76 14.59
N VAL A 39 11.05 -2.41 15.69
CA VAL A 39 11.02 -3.28 16.87
C VAL A 39 10.10 -4.49 16.63
N ASP A 40 10.44 -5.66 17.16
CA ASP A 40 9.76 -6.95 16.93
C ASP A 40 8.24 -6.88 17.06
N ILE A 41 7.73 -6.13 18.02
CA ILE A 41 6.27 -6.02 18.25
C ILE A 41 5.53 -5.22 17.19
N LEU A 42 6.25 -4.52 16.32
CA LEU A 42 5.72 -3.72 15.20
C LEU A 42 6.16 -4.28 13.86
N ASP A 43 7.01 -5.30 13.87
CA ASP A 43 7.56 -5.96 12.71
C ASP A 43 6.75 -7.23 12.38
N ALA A 44 6.36 -7.38 11.13
CA ALA A 44 5.72 -8.60 10.66
C ALA A 44 6.73 -9.75 10.50
N PHE A 45 8.03 -9.44 10.35
CA PHE A 45 9.12 -10.39 10.11
C PHE A 45 10.33 -10.15 11.02
N PRO A 46 10.21 -10.28 12.35
CA PRO A 46 11.21 -9.83 13.32
C PRO A 46 12.59 -10.53 13.24
N LEU A 47 12.79 -11.42 12.29
CA LEU A 47 14.03 -12.17 12.07
C LEU A 47 14.55 -12.03 10.63
N ASP A 48 13.93 -11.16 9.83
CA ASP A 48 14.30 -10.94 8.42
C ASP A 48 14.50 -9.46 8.12
N PRO A 49 15.73 -8.94 8.20
CA PRO A 49 16.02 -7.51 8.04
C PRO A 49 15.74 -6.96 6.64
N SER A 50 15.20 -7.75 5.75
CA SER A 50 14.74 -7.30 4.44
C SER A 50 13.25 -7.02 4.35
N GLU A 51 12.48 -7.41 5.37
CA GLU A 51 11.02 -7.30 5.40
C GLU A 51 10.57 -6.69 6.73
N THR A 52 9.54 -5.84 6.70
CA THR A 52 8.97 -5.22 7.90
C THR A 52 7.46 -5.25 7.91
N MET A 53 6.84 -5.38 6.75
CA MET A 53 5.38 -5.29 6.57
C MET A 53 4.87 -6.47 5.78
N ASP A 54 3.66 -6.90 6.14
CA ASP A 54 2.85 -7.90 5.45
C ASP A 54 1.42 -7.32 5.41
N THR A 55 1.07 -6.70 4.30
CA THR A 55 -0.16 -5.91 4.22
C THR A 55 -1.41 -6.79 4.15
N ASP A 56 -1.35 -7.90 3.41
CA ASP A 56 -2.47 -8.82 3.22
C ASP A 56 -2.44 -10.04 4.17
N LEU A 57 -1.35 -10.18 4.95
CA LEU A 57 -1.14 -11.23 5.94
C LEU A 57 -1.04 -12.65 5.34
N ASP A 58 -0.46 -12.78 4.15
CA ASP A 58 -0.25 -14.07 3.50
C ASP A 58 1.08 -14.74 3.89
N GLY A 59 1.97 -14.03 4.60
CA GLY A 59 3.27 -14.47 5.09
C GLY A 59 4.42 -14.20 4.12
N ILE A 60 4.20 -13.43 3.08
CA ILE A 60 5.22 -12.85 2.21
C ILE A 60 5.32 -11.36 2.56
N GLY A 61 6.52 -10.85 2.77
CA GLY A 61 6.69 -9.43 3.08
C GLY A 61 6.54 -8.55 1.84
N ASN A 62 6.10 -7.31 2.04
CA ASN A 62 5.83 -6.37 0.96
C ASN A 62 7.02 -6.11 0.02
N ASN A 63 8.28 -6.31 0.46
CA ASN A 63 9.42 -6.18 -0.44
C ASN A 63 9.60 -7.37 -1.39
N ALA A 64 9.10 -8.55 -1.01
CA ALA A 64 9.19 -9.79 -1.77
C ALA A 64 7.88 -10.12 -2.50
N ASP A 65 6.76 -9.57 -2.04
CA ASP A 65 5.47 -9.74 -2.68
C ASP A 65 5.40 -8.95 -3.99
N THR A 66 4.46 -9.25 -4.80
CA THR A 66 4.19 -8.57 -6.08
C THR A 66 2.78 -8.02 -6.17
N ASP A 67 1.95 -8.27 -5.13
CA ASP A 67 0.56 -7.84 -4.99
C ASP A 67 0.27 -7.68 -3.48
N ASP A 68 0.88 -6.63 -2.88
CA ASP A 68 1.00 -6.41 -1.44
C ASP A 68 -0.34 -6.43 -0.67
N ASP A 69 -1.44 -6.12 -1.31
CA ASP A 69 -2.76 -6.11 -0.67
C ASP A 69 -3.70 -7.20 -1.18
N ASN A 70 -3.22 -8.02 -2.14
CA ASN A 70 -3.89 -9.18 -2.70
C ASN A 70 -5.27 -8.87 -3.31
N ASP A 71 -5.41 -7.68 -3.95
CA ASP A 71 -6.62 -7.29 -4.67
C ASP A 71 -6.68 -7.84 -6.09
N GLY A 72 -5.58 -8.42 -6.58
CA GLY A 72 -5.40 -9.02 -7.91
C GLY A 72 -4.79 -8.06 -8.93
N VAL A 73 -4.35 -6.88 -8.50
CA VAL A 73 -3.58 -5.93 -9.32
C VAL A 73 -2.15 -5.88 -8.79
N LEU A 74 -1.17 -6.20 -9.63
CA LEU A 74 0.23 -6.21 -9.21
C LEU A 74 0.71 -4.80 -8.84
N ASP A 75 1.54 -4.64 -7.78
CA ASP A 75 2.07 -3.36 -7.28
C ASP A 75 2.69 -2.50 -8.36
N SER A 76 3.39 -3.11 -9.30
CA SER A 76 4.07 -2.40 -10.41
C SER A 76 3.11 -1.63 -11.32
N VAL A 77 1.84 -1.92 -11.26
CA VAL A 77 0.76 -1.31 -12.05
C VAL A 77 -0.41 -0.85 -11.20
N ASP A 78 -0.38 -1.08 -9.90
CA ASP A 78 -1.39 -0.62 -8.96
C ASP A 78 -1.09 0.81 -8.48
N PHE A 79 -2.13 1.64 -8.38
CA PHE A 79 -2.07 2.98 -7.79
C PHE A 79 -2.31 2.97 -6.27
N TYR A 80 -2.77 1.86 -5.71
CA TYR A 80 -3.07 1.69 -4.29
C TYR A 80 -2.51 0.38 -3.74
N PRO A 81 -1.22 0.06 -3.92
CA PRO A 81 -0.65 -1.26 -3.69
C PRO A 81 -0.71 -1.77 -2.23
N LEU A 82 -1.26 -0.99 -1.31
CA LEU A 82 -1.43 -1.34 0.10
C LEU A 82 -2.90 -1.23 0.56
N ASP A 83 -3.86 -1.12 -0.35
CA ASP A 83 -5.29 -0.91 -0.01
C ASP A 83 -6.22 -1.74 -0.90
N ALA A 84 -6.37 -3.03 -0.58
CA ALA A 84 -7.23 -3.98 -1.28
C ALA A 84 -8.71 -3.55 -1.46
N SER A 85 -9.12 -2.47 -0.81
CA SER A 85 -10.44 -1.89 -1.04
C SER A 85 -10.50 -0.98 -2.26
N LYS A 86 -9.36 -0.70 -2.89
CA LYS A 86 -9.20 0.21 -4.02
C LYS A 86 -8.43 -0.46 -5.13
N THR A 87 -9.09 -0.66 -6.26
CA THR A 87 -8.47 -1.07 -7.51
C THR A 87 -8.23 0.13 -8.43
N ASN A 88 -7.40 -0.05 -9.45
CA ASN A 88 -7.17 0.97 -10.48
C ASN A 88 -8.45 1.41 -11.21
N GLU A 89 -9.49 0.59 -11.21
CA GLU A 89 -10.77 0.94 -11.82
C GLU A 89 -11.40 2.16 -11.13
N GLN A 90 -11.20 2.29 -9.80
CA GLN A 90 -11.72 3.43 -9.04
C GLN A 90 -11.09 4.78 -9.39
N LEU A 91 -9.89 4.78 -10.01
CA LEU A 91 -9.30 6.01 -10.57
C LEU A 91 -10.14 6.59 -11.71
N LEU A 92 -10.88 5.75 -12.41
CA LEU A 92 -11.73 6.17 -13.51
C LEU A 92 -13.16 6.52 -13.07
N ASP A 93 -13.51 6.28 -11.81
CA ASP A 93 -14.72 6.76 -11.17
C ASP A 93 -14.57 8.26 -10.84
N ILE A 94 -14.77 9.10 -11.84
CA ILE A 94 -14.48 10.52 -11.77
C ILE A 94 -15.51 11.29 -10.96
N ASP A 95 -16.77 10.85 -11.00
CA ASP A 95 -17.84 11.50 -10.23
C ASP A 95 -18.05 10.88 -8.85
N GLY A 96 -17.39 9.75 -8.53
CA GLY A 96 -17.34 9.14 -7.20
C GLY A 96 -18.62 8.42 -6.79
N ASN A 97 -19.31 7.82 -7.74
CA ASN A 97 -20.51 7.02 -7.46
C ASN A 97 -20.23 5.52 -7.24
N ASN A 98 -18.96 5.10 -7.29
CA ASN A 98 -18.45 3.73 -7.26
C ASN A 98 -18.81 2.88 -8.49
N GLU A 99 -19.14 3.52 -9.60
CA GLU A 99 -19.31 2.87 -10.90
C GLU A 99 -18.44 3.60 -11.92
N VAL A 100 -17.78 2.87 -12.81
CA VAL A 100 -16.99 3.46 -13.91
C VAL A 100 -17.78 3.30 -15.20
N ASP A 101 -18.30 4.37 -15.72
CA ASP A 101 -19.07 4.34 -16.96
C ASP A 101 -18.66 5.39 -17.99
N ALA A 102 -18.87 5.04 -19.26
CA ALA A 102 -18.45 5.88 -20.38
C ALA A 102 -19.28 7.15 -20.55
N LEU A 103 -20.49 7.21 -19.99
CA LEU A 103 -21.43 8.33 -20.19
C LEU A 103 -21.31 9.41 -19.13
N THR A 104 -20.82 9.04 -17.93
CA THR A 104 -20.49 9.96 -16.86
C THR A 104 -18.97 10.17 -16.84
N ASP A 105 -18.21 9.23 -16.31
CA ASP A 105 -16.76 9.35 -16.09
C ASP A 105 -15.95 9.55 -17.37
N GLY A 106 -16.20 8.71 -18.37
CA GLY A 106 -15.51 8.81 -19.65
C GLY A 106 -15.77 10.16 -20.35
N LEU A 107 -16.97 10.70 -20.22
CA LEU A 107 -17.29 11.99 -20.81
C LEU A 107 -16.74 13.17 -19.98
N LEU A 108 -16.71 13.06 -18.65
CA LEU A 108 -16.04 14.04 -17.77
C LEU A 108 -14.55 14.13 -18.08
N PHE A 109 -13.87 12.96 -18.18
CA PHE A 109 -12.48 12.88 -18.56
C PHE A 109 -12.20 13.56 -19.91
N LEU A 110 -12.95 13.19 -20.95
CA LEU A 110 -12.76 13.78 -22.29
C LEU A 110 -12.98 15.29 -22.29
N ARG A 111 -14.04 15.77 -21.66
CA ARG A 111 -14.32 17.21 -21.56
C ARG A 111 -13.18 17.95 -20.86
N TYR A 112 -12.66 17.41 -19.77
CA TYR A 112 -11.53 18.00 -19.05
C TYR A 112 -10.27 18.08 -19.92
N VAL A 113 -9.92 17.00 -20.60
CA VAL A 113 -8.75 16.91 -21.51
C VAL A 113 -8.89 17.92 -22.67
N PHE A 114 -10.11 18.13 -23.19
CA PHE A 114 -10.38 19.13 -24.22
C PHE A 114 -10.51 20.56 -23.67
N GLY A 115 -10.21 20.79 -22.40
CA GLY A 115 -10.15 22.11 -21.80
C GLY A 115 -11.48 22.67 -21.31
N LEU A 116 -12.57 21.87 -21.28
CA LEU A 116 -13.82 22.33 -20.67
C LEU A 116 -13.65 22.40 -19.15
N ARG A 117 -14.21 23.46 -18.58
CA ARG A 117 -14.15 23.76 -17.13
C ARG A 117 -15.49 24.31 -16.64
N GLY A 118 -15.66 24.41 -15.31
CA GLY A 118 -16.86 24.91 -14.69
C GLY A 118 -18.11 24.15 -15.11
N SER A 119 -19.22 24.88 -15.27
CA SER A 119 -20.50 24.26 -15.64
C SER A 119 -20.50 23.53 -16.99
N ALA A 120 -19.58 23.90 -17.89
CA ALA A 120 -19.46 23.21 -19.19
C ALA A 120 -18.85 21.81 -19.07
N LEU A 121 -18.01 21.58 -18.05
CA LEU A 121 -17.44 20.28 -17.76
C LEU A 121 -18.54 19.29 -17.33
N ILE A 122 -19.40 19.69 -16.38
CA ILE A 122 -20.33 18.81 -15.69
C ILE A 122 -21.75 18.73 -16.30
N ALA A 123 -22.07 19.60 -17.26
CA ALA A 123 -23.41 19.75 -17.77
C ALA A 123 -24.04 18.45 -18.30
N GLY A 124 -24.97 17.88 -17.53
CA GLY A 124 -25.77 16.71 -17.90
C GLY A 124 -24.98 15.38 -17.97
N VAL A 125 -23.81 15.29 -17.29
CA VAL A 125 -22.96 14.09 -17.32
C VAL A 125 -22.57 13.58 -15.94
N VAL A 126 -22.90 14.28 -14.87
CA VAL A 126 -22.66 13.79 -13.50
C VAL A 126 -23.81 12.90 -13.07
N ALA A 127 -23.50 11.74 -12.50
CA ALA A 127 -24.50 10.81 -11.99
C ALA A 127 -25.32 11.43 -10.83
N GLN A 128 -26.55 10.93 -10.60
CA GLN A 128 -27.42 11.47 -9.55
C GLN A 128 -26.94 11.13 -8.13
N ASP A 129 -26.20 10.06 -8.00
CA ASP A 129 -25.61 9.53 -6.77
C ASP A 129 -24.12 9.89 -6.62
N ALA A 130 -23.60 10.74 -7.50
CA ALA A 130 -22.22 11.21 -7.45
C ALA A 130 -21.87 11.87 -6.12
N THR A 131 -20.74 11.49 -5.55
CA THR A 131 -20.15 12.14 -4.36
C THR A 131 -19.31 13.35 -4.75
N ARG A 132 -18.74 13.36 -5.96
CA ARG A 132 -18.07 14.50 -6.59
C ARG A 132 -19.00 15.11 -7.66
N ALA A 133 -19.92 15.94 -7.24
CA ALA A 133 -20.96 16.49 -8.11
C ALA A 133 -20.69 17.92 -8.61
N SER A 134 -19.77 18.65 -7.98
CA SER A 134 -19.42 20.00 -8.40
C SER A 134 -18.29 20.01 -9.44
N ALA A 135 -18.26 21.05 -10.27
CA ALA A 135 -17.16 21.23 -11.22
C ALA A 135 -15.80 21.39 -10.52
N GLU A 136 -15.77 22.03 -9.35
CA GLU A 136 -14.55 22.24 -8.55
C GLU A 136 -13.99 20.90 -8.02
N ASP A 137 -14.85 20.02 -7.51
CA ASP A 137 -14.44 18.71 -7.00
C ASP A 137 -13.87 17.84 -8.13
N ILE A 138 -14.54 17.82 -9.27
CA ILE A 138 -14.13 17.06 -10.46
C ILE A 138 -12.84 17.61 -11.07
N GLU A 139 -12.71 18.93 -11.17
CA GLU A 139 -11.47 19.57 -11.67
C GLU A 139 -10.30 19.31 -10.74
N THR A 140 -10.53 19.31 -9.43
CA THR A 140 -9.50 18.99 -8.43
C THR A 140 -9.06 17.53 -8.57
N TYR A 141 -10.00 16.61 -8.70
CA TYR A 141 -9.72 15.19 -8.87
C TYR A 141 -8.94 14.93 -10.17
N LEU A 142 -9.44 15.42 -11.30
CA LEU A 142 -8.79 15.25 -12.60
C LEU A 142 -7.44 15.97 -12.69
N GLY A 143 -7.28 17.11 -12.03
CA GLY A 143 -6.00 17.83 -11.95
C GLY A 143 -4.94 17.09 -11.14
N ALA A 144 -5.33 16.30 -10.14
CA ALA A 144 -4.44 15.41 -9.42
C ALA A 144 -4.07 14.17 -10.24
N LEU A 145 -5.05 13.60 -10.95
CA LEU A 145 -4.87 12.42 -11.80
C LEU A 145 -4.02 12.72 -13.06
N ILE A 146 -4.12 13.93 -13.60
CA ILE A 146 -3.45 14.33 -14.86
C ILE A 146 -2.61 15.60 -14.62
N PRO A 147 -1.49 15.52 -13.91
CA PRO A 147 -0.74 16.69 -13.45
C PRO A 147 -0.03 17.49 -14.57
N THR A 148 -0.12 17.09 -15.84
CA THR A 148 0.70 17.66 -16.95
C THR A 148 -0.05 17.83 -18.27
N LEU A 149 -1.31 18.22 -18.24
CA LEU A 149 -2.00 18.66 -19.47
C LEU A 149 -2.09 20.19 -19.55
#